data_f1a8e1c377a06549de912087a149e782
#
_entry.id   f1a8e1c377a06549de912087a149e782
#
_cell.length_a   1.000
_cell.length_b   1.000
_cell.length_c   1.000
_cell.angle_alpha   90.00
_cell.angle_beta   90.00
_cell.angle_gamma   90.00
#
_symmetry.space_group_name_H-M   'P 1'
#
loop_
_entity.id
_entity.type
_entity.pdbx_description
1 polymer ?
#
loop_
_entity_poly.entity_id
_entity_poly.type
_entity_poly.pdbx_seq_one_letter_code
_entity_poly.pdbx_strand_id
1 'polypeptide(L)'
;MDKIYTKQQVRNKETIILFVMFLFLVFAYLSGNFPWMKDFYLLIDLFACIFALFIGNLAILRYYTKKSSINFLLLGLGFLSVSLLDGFHILASMNMFSDLIVSSPFQMFPSSMVLSRFFLALVFFLSWIFTQSEKKEQGGKDRIALTGFLIILSTFIIMVASFTKLFEGFESYTFAISMQTISLFIYLITLIGYTRDEGLYYRSFDFWIQFSLVFSILSQIFFLPYLNLEYELMLNLSTISKLISYVVLLIGFLQSIYEMYKREEEVQRELERKNYLLRMTKEKVEEAYMVLREEKWNISKAGKKKSTDKIFKDILKAK
;
A
#
# COMPACT_ATOMS: atom_id res chain seq x y z
N MET A 1 -21.98 -6.32 -9.60
CA MET A 1 -21.98 -5.68 -10.94
C MET A 1 -20.80 -4.72 -10.98
N ASP A 2 -19.66 -5.18 -11.48
CA ASP A 2 -18.52 -4.31 -11.67
C ASP A 2 -18.84 -3.33 -12.79
N LYS A 3 -18.88 -2.03 -12.47
CA LYS A 3 -18.94 -0.99 -13.51
C LYS A 3 -17.65 -1.13 -14.33
N ILE A 4 -17.76 -1.82 -15.45
CA ILE A 4 -16.72 -1.84 -16.47
C ILE A 4 -16.62 -0.40 -16.98
N TYR A 5 -15.62 0.34 -16.46
CA TYR A 5 -15.31 1.64 -17.02
C TYR A 5 -14.92 1.45 -18.48
N THR A 6 -15.57 2.20 -19.37
CA THR A 6 -15.20 2.16 -20.77
C THR A 6 -13.74 2.64 -20.90
N LYS A 7 -13.02 2.09 -21.88
CA LYS A 7 -11.62 2.48 -22.17
C LYS A 7 -11.45 4.00 -22.30
N GLN A 8 -12.51 4.69 -22.70
CA GLN A 8 -12.58 6.14 -22.85
C GLN A 8 -12.65 6.87 -21.48
N GLN A 9 -13.38 6.32 -20.51
CA GLN A 9 -13.48 6.91 -19.16
C GLN A 9 -12.15 6.77 -18.40
N VAL A 10 -11.43 5.67 -18.59
CA VAL A 10 -10.08 5.48 -18.05
C VAL A 10 -9.13 6.51 -18.64
N ARG A 11 -9.10 6.65 -19.97
CA ARG A 11 -8.26 7.61 -20.68
C ARG A 11 -8.53 9.06 -20.27
N ASN A 12 -9.79 9.44 -20.06
CA ASN A 12 -10.13 10.80 -19.63
C ASN A 12 -9.60 11.09 -18.21
N LYS A 13 -9.65 10.14 -17.30
CA LYS A 13 -9.10 10.31 -15.94
C LYS A 13 -7.58 10.39 -15.95
N GLU A 14 -6.91 9.56 -16.75
CA GLU A 14 -5.46 9.64 -16.94
C GLU A 14 -5.06 11.01 -17.49
N THR A 15 -5.80 11.52 -18.49
CA THR A 15 -5.56 12.84 -19.07
C THR A 15 -5.75 13.96 -18.05
N ILE A 16 -6.78 13.89 -17.20
CA ILE A 16 -7.01 14.88 -16.14
C ILE A 16 -5.88 14.86 -15.12
N ILE A 17 -5.45 13.68 -14.69
CA ILE A 17 -4.35 13.54 -13.75
C ILE A 17 -3.06 14.11 -14.34
N LEU A 18 -2.72 13.73 -15.57
CA LEU A 18 -1.55 14.25 -16.29
C LEU A 18 -1.61 15.77 -16.46
N PHE A 19 -2.80 16.32 -16.73
CA PHE A 19 -3.00 17.77 -16.89
C PHE A 19 -2.81 18.52 -15.56
N VAL A 20 -3.40 18.02 -14.47
CA VAL A 20 -3.21 18.61 -13.12
C VAL A 20 -1.74 18.59 -12.74
N MET A 21 -1.04 17.53 -13.05
CA MET A 21 0.38 17.38 -12.79
C MET A 21 1.24 18.33 -13.63
N PHE A 22 0.92 18.48 -14.91
CA PHE A 22 1.56 19.45 -15.77
C PHE A 22 1.37 20.87 -15.24
N LEU A 23 0.15 21.23 -14.82
CA LEU A 23 -0.12 22.52 -14.19
C LEU A 23 0.72 22.73 -12.92
N PHE A 24 0.90 21.67 -12.11
CA PHE A 24 1.69 21.75 -10.89
C PHE A 24 3.18 21.95 -11.20
N LEU A 25 3.72 21.28 -12.23
CA LEU A 25 5.11 21.48 -12.69
C LEU A 25 5.31 22.88 -13.28
N VAL A 26 4.33 23.41 -14.05
CA VAL A 26 4.37 24.78 -14.56
C VAL A 26 4.33 25.78 -13.40
N PHE A 27 3.47 25.57 -12.40
CA PHE A 27 3.43 26.41 -11.21
C PHE A 27 4.76 26.36 -10.45
N ALA A 28 5.34 25.19 -10.27
CA ALA A 28 6.63 25.03 -9.64
C ALA A 28 7.76 25.73 -10.40
N TYR A 29 7.75 25.67 -11.75
CA TYR A 29 8.69 26.38 -12.59
C TYR A 29 8.55 27.90 -12.47
N LEU A 30 7.32 28.41 -12.51
CA LEU A 30 7.05 29.84 -12.37
C LEU A 30 7.41 30.35 -10.97
N SER A 31 7.19 29.53 -9.94
CA SER A 31 7.48 29.89 -8.55
C SER A 31 8.99 29.97 -8.24
N GLY A 32 9.84 29.25 -8.97
CA GLY A 32 11.28 29.26 -8.78
C GLY A 32 11.97 30.62 -9.03
N ASN A 33 11.25 31.57 -9.63
CA ASN A 33 11.78 32.93 -9.90
C ASN A 33 11.50 33.91 -8.76
N PHE A 34 10.86 33.53 -7.65
CA PHE A 34 10.51 34.42 -6.55
C PHE A 34 11.54 34.36 -5.40
N PRO A 35 12.10 35.49 -4.95
CA PRO A 35 13.19 35.53 -3.92
C PRO A 35 12.80 34.94 -2.57
N TRP A 36 11.49 34.91 -2.22
CA TRP A 36 10.97 34.37 -0.95
C TRP A 36 10.83 32.84 -0.94
N MET A 37 11.21 32.17 -2.02
CA MET A 37 11.13 30.72 -2.16
C MET A 37 12.44 29.96 -1.84
N LYS A 38 13.48 30.66 -1.36
CA LYS A 38 14.75 29.98 -1.03
C LYS A 38 14.61 28.83 -0.04
N ASP A 39 13.70 28.95 0.94
CA ASP A 39 13.44 27.92 1.95
C ASP A 39 12.17 27.08 1.66
N PHE A 40 11.55 27.29 0.50
CA PHE A 40 10.27 26.64 0.17
C PHE A 40 10.42 25.10 0.02
N TYR A 41 11.58 24.63 -0.42
CA TYR A 41 11.87 23.21 -0.49
C TYR A 41 11.77 22.50 0.87
N LEU A 42 12.17 23.16 1.97
CA LEU A 42 12.04 22.58 3.33
C LEU A 42 10.57 22.39 3.72
N LEU A 43 9.71 23.35 3.37
CA LEU A 43 8.27 23.23 3.62
C LEU A 43 7.67 22.07 2.81
N ILE A 44 8.07 21.95 1.53
CA ILE A 44 7.60 20.84 0.68
C ILE A 44 8.10 19.50 1.20
N ASP A 45 9.35 19.43 1.64
CA ASP A 45 9.93 18.21 2.22
C ASP A 45 9.24 17.83 3.55
N LEU A 46 8.83 18.82 4.35
CA LEU A 46 8.04 18.58 5.55
C LEU A 46 6.69 17.92 5.20
N PHE A 47 5.98 18.44 4.19
CA PHE A 47 4.75 17.80 3.72
C PHE A 47 5.00 16.40 3.16
N ALA A 48 6.08 16.21 2.42
CA ALA A 48 6.47 14.89 1.92
C ALA A 48 6.74 13.90 3.07
N CYS A 49 7.43 14.34 4.12
CA CYS A 49 7.68 13.56 5.34
C CYS A 49 6.36 13.15 6.03
N ILE A 50 5.41 14.09 6.19
CA ILE A 50 4.09 13.80 6.77
C ILE A 50 3.32 12.80 5.89
N PHE A 51 3.30 12.96 4.58
CA PHE A 51 2.62 12.02 3.68
C PHE A 51 3.29 10.63 3.70
N ALA A 52 4.63 10.56 3.77
CA ALA A 52 5.32 9.30 3.93
C ALA A 52 4.91 8.58 5.23
N LEU A 53 4.76 9.32 6.33
CA LEU A 53 4.26 8.80 7.60
C LEU A 53 2.84 8.25 7.45
N PHE A 54 1.92 8.97 6.79
CA PHE A 54 0.56 8.51 6.54
C PHE A 54 0.53 7.26 5.66
N ILE A 55 1.28 7.24 4.56
CA ILE A 55 1.40 6.08 3.67
C ILE A 55 1.90 4.86 4.45
N GLY A 56 2.95 5.04 5.25
CA GLY A 56 3.52 3.99 6.06
C GLY A 56 2.49 3.37 7.02
N ASN A 57 1.77 4.20 7.77
CA ASN A 57 0.74 3.75 8.69
C ASN A 57 -0.43 3.07 7.99
N LEU A 58 -0.94 3.63 6.88
CA LEU A 58 -2.04 3.05 6.10
C LEU A 58 -1.66 1.70 5.49
N ALA A 59 -0.43 1.56 4.99
CA ALA A 59 0.07 0.32 4.44
C ALA A 59 0.16 -0.78 5.50
N ILE A 60 0.69 -0.46 6.69
CA ILE A 60 0.75 -1.38 7.82
C ILE A 60 -0.66 -1.76 8.28
N LEU A 61 -1.54 -0.78 8.46
CA LEU A 61 -2.94 -1.04 8.84
C LEU A 61 -3.61 -2.00 7.85
N ARG A 62 -3.42 -1.78 6.56
CA ARG A 62 -3.96 -2.65 5.53
C ARG A 62 -3.42 -4.07 5.61
N TYR A 63 -2.12 -4.23 5.86
CA TYR A 63 -1.50 -5.54 6.04
C TYR A 63 -2.13 -6.32 7.19
N TYR A 64 -2.28 -5.69 8.37
CA TYR A 64 -2.84 -6.36 9.55
C TYR A 64 -4.33 -6.65 9.44
N THR A 65 -5.11 -5.77 8.80
CA THR A 65 -6.56 -5.94 8.69
C THR A 65 -6.96 -7.17 7.86
N LYS A 66 -6.23 -7.49 6.80
CA LYS A 66 -6.63 -8.59 5.88
C LYS A 66 -5.60 -9.70 5.69
N LYS A 67 -4.49 -9.72 6.44
CA LYS A 67 -3.34 -10.59 6.12
C LYS A 67 -3.01 -10.52 4.63
N SER A 68 -3.10 -9.31 4.07
CA SER A 68 -2.87 -9.04 2.67
C SER A 68 -1.39 -9.26 2.33
N SER A 69 -1.06 -9.13 1.04
CA SER A 69 0.28 -9.30 0.50
C SER A 69 1.38 -8.65 1.36
N ILE A 70 2.50 -9.32 1.50
CA ILE A 70 3.73 -8.86 2.16
C ILE A 70 4.17 -7.49 1.66
N ASN A 71 3.85 -7.20 0.40
CA ASN A 71 4.15 -5.95 -0.26
C ASN A 71 3.67 -4.73 0.55
N PHE A 72 2.48 -4.80 1.17
CA PHE A 72 1.97 -3.70 2.00
C PHE A 72 2.78 -3.48 3.27
N LEU A 73 3.23 -4.55 3.91
CA LEU A 73 4.10 -4.45 5.08
C LEU A 73 5.44 -3.81 4.71
N LEU A 74 6.03 -4.24 3.61
CA LEU A 74 7.31 -3.76 3.13
C LEU A 74 7.26 -2.29 2.72
N LEU A 75 6.23 -1.89 1.96
CA LEU A 75 5.98 -0.49 1.65
C LEU A 75 5.72 0.33 2.92
N GLY A 76 4.93 -0.21 3.86
CA GLY A 76 4.63 0.44 5.11
C GLY A 76 5.87 0.76 5.94
N LEU A 77 6.69 -0.24 6.21
CA LEU A 77 7.95 -0.07 6.94
C LEU A 77 8.94 0.81 6.18
N GLY A 78 9.01 0.66 4.86
CA GLY A 78 9.88 1.47 4.01
C GLY A 78 9.50 2.95 4.06
N PHE A 79 8.22 3.29 3.93
CA PHE A 79 7.77 4.69 4.00
C PHE A 79 7.89 5.29 5.40
N LEU A 80 7.69 4.52 6.48
CA LEU A 80 8.00 4.99 7.84
C LEU A 80 9.48 5.30 7.99
N SER A 81 10.35 4.45 7.47
CA SER A 81 11.79 4.65 7.49
C SER A 81 12.20 5.90 6.71
N VAL A 82 11.63 6.09 5.51
CA VAL A 82 11.85 7.31 4.70
C VAL A 82 11.37 8.56 5.44
N SER A 83 10.21 8.50 6.09
CA SER A 83 9.71 9.62 6.90
C SER A 83 10.66 9.98 8.04
N LEU A 84 11.26 8.99 8.70
CA LEU A 84 12.26 9.24 9.74
C LEU A 84 13.54 9.87 9.18
N LEU A 85 14.02 9.39 8.01
CA LEU A 85 15.22 9.94 7.36
C LEU A 85 14.99 11.38 6.86
N ASP A 86 13.86 11.64 6.24
CA ASP A 86 13.47 12.98 5.76
C ASP A 86 13.22 13.92 6.95
N GLY A 87 12.52 13.45 8.00
CA GLY A 87 12.32 14.21 9.23
C GLY A 87 13.64 14.59 9.92
N PHE A 88 14.57 13.64 10.00
CA PHE A 88 15.91 13.91 10.50
C PHE A 88 16.63 14.97 9.65
N HIS A 89 16.55 14.88 8.32
CA HIS A 89 17.11 15.86 7.41
C HIS A 89 16.55 17.28 7.66
N ILE A 90 15.25 17.41 7.83
CA ILE A 90 14.58 18.70 8.09
C ILE A 90 15.02 19.28 9.42
N LEU A 91 15.05 18.47 10.49
CA LEU A 91 15.49 18.89 11.82
C LEU A 91 16.96 19.34 11.83
N ALA A 92 17.82 18.63 11.11
CA ALA A 92 19.22 19.01 10.94
C ALA A 92 19.36 20.34 10.18
N SER A 93 18.55 20.54 9.14
CA SER A 93 18.54 21.78 8.34
C SER A 93 18.03 23.00 9.11
N MET A 94 17.16 22.80 10.11
CA MET A 94 16.67 23.86 10.99
C MET A 94 17.64 24.23 12.14
N ASN A 95 18.86 23.72 12.13
CA ASN A 95 19.86 23.92 13.19
C ASN A 95 19.38 23.56 14.62
N MET A 96 18.31 22.78 14.76
CA MET A 96 17.79 22.39 16.08
C MET A 96 18.78 21.50 16.87
N PHE A 97 19.73 20.90 16.19
CA PHE A 97 20.74 20.03 16.77
C PHE A 97 22.18 20.53 16.53
N SER A 98 22.37 21.83 16.29
CA SER A 98 23.68 22.42 16.00
C SER A 98 24.76 22.07 17.04
N ASP A 99 24.35 21.93 18.31
CA ASP A 99 25.27 21.62 19.44
C ASP A 99 25.61 20.12 19.55
N LEU A 100 24.79 19.24 18.93
CA LEU A 100 24.97 17.78 18.96
C LEU A 100 25.62 17.25 17.67
N ILE A 101 25.55 17.99 16.58
CA ILE A 101 26.04 17.58 15.27
C ILE A 101 27.49 18.16 15.13
N VAL A 102 28.47 17.28 15.11
CA VAL A 102 29.90 17.63 15.04
C VAL A 102 30.29 18.20 13.66
N SER A 103 29.51 17.97 12.62
CA SER A 103 29.70 18.50 11.27
C SER A 103 28.78 19.68 10.99
N SER A 104 29.25 20.68 10.23
CA SER A 104 28.33 21.78 9.83
C SER A 104 27.08 21.25 9.11
N PRO A 105 25.91 21.77 9.40
CA PRO A 105 24.65 21.33 8.73
C PRO A 105 24.75 21.38 7.21
N PHE A 106 25.57 22.28 6.67
CA PHE A 106 25.82 22.45 5.24
C PHE A 106 26.56 21.27 4.59
N GLN A 107 27.38 20.54 5.33
CA GLN A 107 28.14 19.38 4.83
C GLN A 107 27.29 18.09 4.85
N MET A 108 26.32 17.98 5.76
CA MET A 108 25.38 16.85 5.84
C MET A 108 24.24 16.93 4.82
N PHE A 109 23.94 18.11 4.30
CA PHE A 109 22.75 18.41 3.53
C PHE A 109 22.56 17.54 2.27
N PRO A 110 23.55 17.36 1.39
CA PRO A 110 23.34 16.53 0.21
C PRO A 110 23.26 15.04 0.52
N SER A 111 24.00 14.56 1.52
CA SER A 111 24.11 13.11 1.79
C SER A 111 22.82 12.50 2.37
N SER A 112 22.15 13.18 3.30
CA SER A 112 20.90 12.67 3.90
C SER A 112 19.76 12.62 2.89
N MET A 113 19.63 13.63 2.02
CA MET A 113 18.62 13.62 0.92
C MET A 113 18.91 12.52 -0.09
N VAL A 114 20.17 12.31 -0.46
CA VAL A 114 20.58 11.26 -1.40
C VAL A 114 20.28 9.88 -0.82
N LEU A 115 20.60 9.65 0.45
CA LEU A 115 20.39 8.37 1.13
C LEU A 115 18.90 8.05 1.29
N SER A 116 18.07 9.01 1.66
CA SER A 116 16.61 8.84 1.75
C SER A 116 16.02 8.41 0.42
N ARG A 117 16.41 9.06 -0.69
CA ARG A 117 15.94 8.75 -2.04
C ARG A 117 16.42 7.38 -2.53
N PHE A 118 17.68 7.05 -2.29
CA PHE A 118 18.23 5.73 -2.59
C PHE A 118 17.52 4.62 -1.82
N PHE A 119 17.28 4.84 -0.53
CA PHE A 119 16.54 3.91 0.31
C PHE A 119 15.11 3.68 -0.21
N LEU A 120 14.41 4.75 -0.61
CA LEU A 120 13.08 4.64 -1.20
C LEU A 120 13.09 3.83 -2.51
N ALA A 121 14.10 4.03 -3.36
CA ALA A 121 14.27 3.24 -4.58
C ALA A 121 14.40 1.75 -4.27
N LEU A 122 15.20 1.39 -3.25
CA LEU A 122 15.35 0.01 -2.79
C LEU A 122 14.02 -0.55 -2.25
N VAL A 123 13.25 0.23 -1.48
CA VAL A 123 11.94 -0.18 -0.96
C VAL A 123 10.99 -0.55 -2.10
N PHE A 124 10.88 0.26 -3.13
CA PHE A 124 10.04 -0.04 -4.29
C PHE A 124 10.54 -1.27 -5.07
N PHE A 125 11.84 -1.41 -5.24
CA PHE A 125 12.43 -2.54 -5.91
C PHE A 125 12.19 -3.87 -5.18
N LEU A 126 12.41 -3.88 -3.87
CA LEU A 126 12.12 -5.03 -3.01
C LEU A 126 10.63 -5.35 -3.01
N SER A 127 9.76 -4.33 -2.94
CA SER A 127 8.32 -4.47 -3.06
C SER A 127 7.92 -5.22 -4.34
N TRP A 128 8.51 -4.85 -5.49
CA TRP A 128 8.28 -5.56 -6.75
C TRP A 128 8.76 -7.00 -6.70
N ILE A 129 10.00 -7.27 -6.24
CA ILE A 129 10.55 -8.63 -6.15
C ILE A 129 9.66 -9.53 -5.27
N PHE A 130 9.22 -9.00 -4.12
CA PHE A 130 8.38 -9.78 -3.21
C PHE A 130 6.99 -10.06 -3.77
N THR A 131 6.40 -9.11 -4.49
CA THR A 131 5.15 -9.34 -5.23
C THR A 131 5.28 -10.49 -6.23
N GLN A 132 6.42 -10.59 -6.91
CA GLN A 132 6.70 -11.70 -7.82
C GLN A 132 6.88 -13.04 -7.10
N SER A 133 7.55 -13.01 -5.96
CA SER A 133 7.80 -14.21 -5.15
C SER A 133 6.51 -14.75 -4.53
N GLU A 134 5.60 -13.89 -4.05
CA GLU A 134 4.29 -14.30 -3.50
C GLU A 134 3.42 -15.00 -4.53
N LYS A 135 3.49 -14.61 -5.80
CA LYS A 135 2.76 -15.28 -6.89
C LYS A 135 3.26 -16.71 -7.14
N LYS A 136 4.47 -17.05 -6.71
CA LYS A 136 5.11 -18.34 -6.97
C LYS A 136 5.09 -19.32 -5.77
N GLU A 137 5.04 -18.82 -4.55
CA GLU A 137 5.16 -19.66 -3.35
C GLU A 137 4.15 -19.29 -2.26
N GLN A 138 3.37 -20.29 -1.83
CA GLN A 138 2.54 -20.20 -0.61
C GLN A 138 3.40 -20.59 0.61
N GLY A 139 4.22 -19.69 1.11
CA GLY A 139 4.91 -19.97 2.36
C GLY A 139 6.12 -19.09 2.65
N GLY A 140 6.04 -18.22 3.63
CA GLY A 140 7.19 -17.41 3.98
C GLY A 140 6.99 -16.39 5.11
N LYS A 141 6.16 -16.70 6.13
CA LYS A 141 5.97 -15.77 7.27
C LYS A 141 7.28 -15.37 7.94
N ASP A 142 8.22 -16.30 8.03
CA ASP A 142 9.52 -16.04 8.69
C ASP A 142 10.41 -15.10 7.85
N ARG A 143 10.33 -15.18 6.53
CA ARG A 143 11.05 -14.26 5.64
C ARG A 143 10.53 -12.81 5.76
N ILE A 144 9.23 -12.64 6.05
CA ILE A 144 8.60 -11.32 6.20
C ILE A 144 9.16 -10.59 7.42
N ALA A 145 9.17 -11.28 8.57
CA ALA A 145 9.69 -10.72 9.81
C ALA A 145 11.17 -10.34 9.65
N LEU A 146 11.95 -11.19 9.00
CA LEU A 146 13.36 -10.92 8.71
C LEU A 146 13.53 -9.70 7.81
N THR A 147 12.75 -9.58 6.73
CA THR A 147 12.85 -8.45 5.80
C THR A 147 12.43 -7.14 6.47
N GLY A 148 11.34 -7.15 7.24
CA GLY A 148 10.90 -5.99 8.02
C GLY A 148 11.96 -5.56 9.02
N PHE A 149 12.57 -6.50 9.74
CA PHE A 149 13.67 -6.23 10.66
C PHE A 149 14.89 -5.63 9.94
N LEU A 150 15.28 -6.17 8.78
CA LEU A 150 16.41 -5.63 8.00
C LEU A 150 16.16 -4.20 7.52
N ILE A 151 14.93 -3.85 7.13
CA ILE A 151 14.56 -2.48 6.73
C ILE A 151 14.71 -1.53 7.92
N ILE A 152 14.15 -1.86 9.07
CA ILE A 152 14.25 -1.04 10.28
C ILE A 152 15.72 -0.90 10.72
N LEU A 153 16.45 -2.01 10.72
CA LEU A 153 17.88 -2.02 11.09
C LEU A 153 18.70 -1.16 10.13
N SER A 154 18.50 -1.28 8.83
CA SER A 154 19.22 -0.46 7.84
C SER A 154 18.93 1.03 8.00
N THR A 155 17.67 1.39 8.28
CA THR A 155 17.28 2.78 8.56
C THR A 155 17.99 3.32 9.79
N PHE A 156 18.00 2.53 10.86
CA PHE A 156 18.69 2.90 12.10
C PHE A 156 20.21 3.05 11.88
N ILE A 157 20.82 2.12 11.15
CA ILE A 157 22.25 2.21 10.80
C ILE A 157 22.56 3.48 9.99
N ILE A 158 21.74 3.80 8.98
CA ILE A 158 21.89 5.00 8.17
C ILE A 158 21.75 6.25 9.04
N MET A 159 20.77 6.28 9.93
CA MET A 159 20.56 7.41 10.84
C MET A 159 21.74 7.58 11.79
N VAL A 160 22.21 6.52 12.45
CA VAL A 160 23.37 6.55 13.34
C VAL A 160 24.64 6.95 12.60
N ALA A 161 24.85 6.40 11.42
CA ALA A 161 26.00 6.71 10.58
C ALA A 161 26.01 8.18 10.11
N SER A 162 24.82 8.79 9.94
CA SER A 162 24.68 10.21 9.64
C SER A 162 25.05 11.11 10.82
N PHE A 163 24.95 10.63 12.07
CA PHE A 163 25.42 11.36 13.26
C PHE A 163 26.91 11.21 13.52
N THR A 164 27.52 10.17 12.98
CA THR A 164 28.95 9.92 13.18
C THR A 164 29.74 10.37 11.95
N LYS A 165 30.96 10.84 12.17
CA LYS A 165 31.90 11.20 11.10
C LYS A 165 32.27 10.03 10.16
N LEU A 166 31.62 8.88 10.27
CA LEU A 166 31.81 7.71 9.40
C LEU A 166 31.66 8.03 7.92
N PHE A 167 30.88 9.06 7.58
CA PHE A 167 30.65 9.51 6.21
C PHE A 167 31.55 10.67 5.76
N GLU A 168 32.51 11.13 6.58
CA GLU A 168 33.46 12.20 6.15
C GLU A 168 34.24 11.87 4.84
N GLY A 169 34.39 10.58 4.52
CA GLY A 169 34.95 10.13 3.24
C GLY A 169 33.95 10.05 2.08
N PHE A 170 32.61 10.10 2.34
CA PHE A 170 31.55 10.01 1.38
C PHE A 170 30.93 11.38 1.00
N GLU A 171 31.49 12.47 1.54
CA GLU A 171 31.10 13.84 1.19
C GLU A 171 31.52 14.23 -0.24
N SER A 172 32.17 13.30 -0.97
CA SER A 172 32.54 13.58 -2.33
C SER A 172 31.27 13.67 -3.19
N TYR A 173 31.14 14.78 -3.88
CA TYR A 173 30.19 15.05 -4.94
C TYR A 173 29.98 13.85 -5.89
N THR A 174 31.07 13.15 -6.23
CA THR A 174 31.07 11.94 -7.06
C THR A 174 30.25 10.80 -6.45
N PHE A 175 30.27 10.64 -5.13
CA PHE A 175 29.49 9.63 -4.43
C PHE A 175 28.00 9.96 -4.49
N ALA A 176 27.61 11.21 -4.24
CA ALA A 176 26.21 11.64 -4.29
C ALA A 176 25.61 11.42 -5.69
N ILE A 177 26.33 11.79 -6.76
CA ILE A 177 25.90 11.55 -8.14
C ILE A 177 25.79 10.06 -8.44
N SER A 178 26.79 9.27 -8.03
CA SER A 178 26.79 7.82 -8.29
C SER A 178 25.59 7.15 -7.64
N MET A 179 25.34 7.43 -6.35
CA MET A 179 24.18 6.90 -5.62
C MET A 179 22.86 7.33 -6.24
N GLN A 180 22.76 8.58 -6.68
CA GLN A 180 21.56 9.11 -7.30
C GLN A 180 21.29 8.49 -8.68
N THR A 181 22.35 8.28 -9.45
CA THR A 181 22.30 7.59 -10.74
C THR A 181 21.85 6.14 -10.56
N ILE A 182 22.39 5.44 -9.56
CA ILE A 182 21.99 4.07 -9.22
C ILE A 182 20.51 4.06 -8.81
N SER A 183 20.05 5.01 -8.00
CA SER A 183 18.64 5.15 -7.60
C SER A 183 17.73 5.30 -8.81
N LEU A 184 18.11 6.11 -9.79
CA LEU A 184 17.36 6.31 -11.02
C LEU A 184 17.22 5.00 -11.79
N PHE A 185 18.31 4.23 -11.95
CA PHE A 185 18.27 2.92 -12.62
C PHE A 185 17.39 1.91 -11.87
N ILE A 186 17.46 1.89 -10.54
CA ILE A 186 16.60 1.04 -9.71
C ILE A 186 15.12 1.37 -9.93
N TYR A 187 14.75 2.65 -9.94
CA TYR A 187 13.37 3.07 -10.22
C TYR A 187 12.91 2.66 -11.62
N LEU A 188 13.77 2.83 -12.64
CA LEU A 188 13.46 2.43 -14.02
C LEU A 188 13.24 0.91 -14.14
N ILE A 189 14.12 0.10 -13.55
CA ILE A 189 13.98 -1.36 -13.53
C ILE A 189 12.67 -1.75 -12.82
N THR A 190 12.36 -1.13 -11.70
CA THR A 190 11.14 -1.38 -10.94
C THR A 190 9.89 -1.01 -11.74
N LEU A 191 9.89 0.14 -12.41
CA LEU A 191 8.79 0.56 -13.27
C LEU A 191 8.55 -0.42 -14.42
N ILE A 192 9.63 -0.83 -15.11
CA ILE A 192 9.55 -1.84 -16.18
C ILE A 192 9.01 -3.17 -15.63
N GLY A 193 9.46 -3.56 -14.44
CA GLY A 193 8.98 -4.76 -13.77
C GLY A 193 7.48 -4.75 -13.53
N TYR A 194 6.97 -3.70 -12.90
CA TYR A 194 5.52 -3.56 -12.63
C TYR A 194 4.69 -3.45 -13.92
N THR A 195 5.17 -2.75 -14.95
CA THR A 195 4.43 -2.60 -16.23
C THR A 195 4.35 -3.90 -17.01
N ARG A 196 5.38 -4.74 -16.95
CA ARG A 196 5.42 -6.02 -17.68
C ARG A 196 4.45 -7.05 -17.11
N ASP A 197 4.26 -7.06 -15.79
CA ASP A 197 3.59 -8.16 -15.10
C ASP A 197 2.08 -8.04 -15.04
N GLU A 198 1.50 -6.85 -14.97
CA GLU A 198 0.07 -6.68 -14.68
C GLU A 198 -0.71 -5.86 -15.72
N GLY A 199 -0.04 -5.25 -16.66
CA GLY A 199 -0.68 -4.28 -17.55
C GLY A 199 -1.23 -3.05 -16.77
N LEU A 200 -1.59 -2.02 -17.50
CA LEU A 200 -2.15 -0.77 -16.94
C LEU A 200 -3.63 -0.92 -16.56
N TYR A 201 -3.93 -1.72 -15.53
CA TYR A 201 -5.30 -1.78 -14.99
C TYR A 201 -5.51 -0.67 -13.95
N TYR A 202 -6.25 0.35 -14.31
CA TYR A 202 -6.58 1.53 -13.47
C TYR A 202 -7.12 1.20 -12.06
N ARG A 203 -7.66 0.03 -11.85
CA ARG A 203 -8.23 -0.38 -10.55
C ARG A 203 -7.26 -1.10 -9.64
N SER A 204 -6.10 -1.51 -10.11
CA SER A 204 -5.12 -2.17 -9.26
C SER A 204 -4.32 -1.15 -8.45
N PHE A 205 -3.99 -1.49 -7.22
CA PHE A 205 -3.07 -0.70 -6.41
C PHE A 205 -1.72 -0.53 -7.13
N ASP A 206 -1.34 -1.52 -7.93
CA ASP A 206 -0.11 -1.51 -8.73
C ASP A 206 -0.07 -0.40 -9.79
N PHE A 207 -1.22 0.02 -10.32
CA PHE A 207 -1.31 1.21 -11.18
C PHE A 207 -0.85 2.48 -10.43
N TRP A 208 -1.26 2.65 -9.18
CA TRP A 208 -0.87 3.80 -8.37
C TRP A 208 0.62 3.77 -8.00
N ILE A 209 1.18 2.56 -7.77
CA ILE A 209 2.62 2.38 -7.60
C ILE A 209 3.38 2.80 -8.87
N GLN A 210 2.96 2.33 -10.05
CA GLN A 210 3.59 2.68 -11.31
C GLN A 210 3.57 4.19 -11.54
N PHE A 211 2.44 4.83 -11.24
CA PHE A 211 2.28 6.26 -11.40
C PHE A 211 3.15 7.06 -10.42
N SER A 212 3.24 6.62 -9.18
CA SER A 212 4.16 7.15 -8.17
C SER A 212 5.63 6.99 -8.59
N LEU A 213 6.00 5.83 -9.19
CA LEU A 213 7.35 5.59 -9.71
C LEU A 213 7.73 6.55 -10.82
N VAL A 214 6.81 6.91 -11.73
CA VAL A 214 7.07 7.90 -12.78
C VAL A 214 7.48 9.25 -12.16
N PHE A 215 6.78 9.71 -11.10
CA PHE A 215 7.17 10.95 -10.41
C PHE A 215 8.45 10.83 -9.62
N SER A 216 8.69 9.65 -9.03
CA SER A 216 9.97 9.39 -8.36
C SER A 216 11.14 9.48 -9.35
N ILE A 217 10.97 8.95 -10.57
CA ILE A 217 11.96 9.08 -11.65
C ILE A 217 12.17 10.55 -12.04
N LEU A 218 11.08 11.32 -12.23
CA LEU A 218 11.16 12.75 -12.52
C LEU A 218 11.90 13.50 -11.41
N SER A 219 11.60 13.18 -10.15
CA SER A 219 12.30 13.73 -8.99
C SER A 219 13.81 13.49 -9.07
N GLN A 220 14.23 12.30 -9.49
CA GLN A 220 15.65 11.97 -9.65
C GLN A 220 16.29 12.75 -10.81
N ILE A 221 15.60 12.85 -11.94
CA ILE A 221 16.07 13.59 -13.12
C ILE A 221 16.31 15.07 -12.80
N PHE A 222 15.45 15.68 -11.99
CA PHE A 222 15.65 17.08 -11.57
C PHE A 222 16.72 17.22 -10.48
N PHE A 223 16.92 16.23 -9.65
CA PHE A 223 17.91 16.30 -8.56
C PHE A 223 19.36 16.15 -9.05
N LEU A 224 19.60 15.37 -10.10
CA LEU A 224 20.94 15.19 -10.68
C LEU A 224 21.59 16.50 -11.13
N PRO A 225 20.88 17.40 -11.91
CA PRO A 225 21.45 18.71 -12.25
C PRO A 225 21.67 19.62 -11.05
N TYR A 226 20.83 19.55 -10.01
CA TYR A 226 21.02 20.30 -8.76
C TYR A 226 22.35 19.97 -8.11
N LEU A 227 22.68 18.68 -7.99
CA LEU A 227 23.97 18.25 -7.46
C LEU A 227 25.17 18.83 -8.24
N ASN A 228 25.01 19.03 -9.56
CA ASN A 228 26.08 19.52 -10.43
C ASN A 228 26.24 21.05 -10.44
N LEU A 229 25.14 21.77 -10.42
CA LEU A 229 25.10 23.18 -10.78
C LEU A 229 24.53 24.07 -9.68
N GLU A 230 24.12 23.47 -8.55
CA GLU A 230 23.49 24.13 -7.39
C GLU A 230 22.29 25.00 -7.77
N TYR A 231 21.56 24.64 -8.84
CA TYR A 231 20.37 25.36 -9.25
C TYR A 231 19.21 25.10 -8.28
N GLU A 232 18.86 26.06 -7.44
CA GLU A 232 17.76 26.00 -6.47
C GLU A 232 16.42 25.62 -7.14
N LEU A 233 16.20 26.06 -8.38
CA LEU A 233 15.02 25.67 -9.18
C LEU A 233 14.92 24.14 -9.35
N MET A 234 16.04 23.48 -9.65
CA MET A 234 16.07 22.04 -9.86
C MET A 234 15.80 21.27 -8.55
N LEU A 235 16.26 21.80 -7.42
CA LEU A 235 15.93 21.27 -6.10
C LEU A 235 14.44 21.37 -5.83
N ASN A 236 13.82 22.53 -6.06
CA ASN A 236 12.40 22.74 -5.86
C ASN A 236 11.56 21.81 -6.76
N LEU A 237 11.88 21.69 -8.05
CA LEU A 237 11.22 20.77 -8.97
C LEU A 237 11.34 19.31 -8.54
N SER A 238 12.52 18.92 -8.08
CA SER A 238 12.78 17.59 -7.57
C SER A 238 11.94 17.28 -6.33
N THR A 239 11.89 18.20 -5.36
CA THR A 239 11.16 18.03 -4.11
C THR A 239 9.64 18.01 -4.34
N ILE A 240 9.14 18.86 -5.25
CA ILE A 240 7.74 18.86 -5.66
C ILE A 240 7.38 17.54 -6.35
N SER A 241 8.22 17.05 -7.25
CA SER A 241 7.97 15.76 -7.93
C SER A 241 7.94 14.61 -6.93
N LYS A 242 8.79 14.61 -5.90
CA LYS A 242 8.77 13.68 -4.76
C LYS A 242 7.44 13.76 -4.01
N LEU A 243 7.00 14.97 -3.67
CA LEU A 243 5.72 15.18 -2.98
C LEU A 243 4.53 14.65 -3.80
N ILE A 244 4.48 14.94 -5.11
CA ILE A 244 3.44 14.42 -6.00
C ILE A 244 3.46 12.89 -6.02
N SER A 245 4.63 12.25 -6.09
CA SER A 245 4.77 10.80 -6.00
C SER A 245 4.09 10.24 -4.75
N TYR A 246 4.29 10.89 -3.60
CA TYR A 246 3.69 10.46 -2.34
C TYR A 246 2.17 10.70 -2.31
N VAL A 247 1.70 11.85 -2.80
CA VAL A 247 0.26 12.13 -2.91
C VAL A 247 -0.45 11.10 -3.79
N VAL A 248 0.13 10.77 -4.94
CA VAL A 248 -0.40 9.75 -5.86
C VAL A 248 -0.51 8.40 -5.17
N LEU A 249 0.53 7.99 -4.47
CA LEU A 249 0.54 6.72 -3.76
C LEU A 249 -0.47 6.72 -2.59
N LEU A 250 -0.59 7.82 -1.86
CA LEU A 250 -1.57 7.98 -0.79
C LEU A 250 -3.01 7.84 -1.32
N ILE A 251 -3.32 8.46 -2.45
CA ILE A 251 -4.61 8.30 -3.13
C ILE A 251 -4.85 6.83 -3.48
N GLY A 252 -3.82 6.14 -4.00
CA GLY A 252 -3.88 4.71 -4.29
C GLY A 252 -4.17 3.85 -3.06
N PHE A 253 -3.56 4.16 -1.92
CA PHE A 253 -3.85 3.48 -0.65
C PHE A 253 -5.28 3.73 -0.19
N LEU A 254 -5.73 4.98 -0.19
CA LEU A 254 -7.09 5.35 0.21
C LEU A 254 -8.15 4.66 -0.66
N GLN A 255 -7.95 4.68 -1.99
CA GLN A 255 -8.83 3.98 -2.92
C GLN A 255 -8.85 2.47 -2.66
N SER A 256 -7.69 1.89 -2.44
CA SER A 256 -7.55 0.46 -2.17
C SER A 256 -8.20 0.02 -0.86
N ILE A 257 -8.13 0.86 0.18
CA ILE A 257 -8.82 0.66 1.46
C ILE A 257 -10.34 0.78 1.27
N TYR A 258 -10.79 1.80 0.54
CA TYR A 258 -12.21 1.99 0.24
C TYR A 258 -12.81 0.80 -0.51
N GLU A 259 -12.14 0.29 -1.55
CA GLU A 259 -12.58 -0.90 -2.28
C GLU A 259 -12.62 -2.16 -1.39
N MET A 260 -11.70 -2.25 -0.46
CA MET A 260 -11.67 -3.32 0.53
C MET A 260 -12.92 -3.30 1.43
N TYR A 261 -13.25 -2.14 2.01
CA TYR A 261 -14.44 -1.99 2.85
C TYR A 261 -15.73 -2.27 2.07
N LYS A 262 -15.81 -1.78 0.83
CA LYS A 262 -16.97 -2.03 -0.01
C LYS A 262 -17.19 -3.52 -0.30
N ARG A 263 -16.12 -4.27 -0.60
CA ARG A 263 -16.21 -5.73 -0.80
C ARG A 263 -16.62 -6.45 0.49
N GLU A 264 -16.12 -5.99 1.63
CA GLU A 264 -16.48 -6.57 2.93
C GLU A 264 -17.96 -6.40 3.22
N GLU A 265 -18.52 -5.21 2.96
CA GLU A 265 -19.95 -4.93 3.09
C GLU A 265 -20.78 -5.82 2.13
N GLU A 266 -20.35 -5.99 0.87
CA GLU A 266 -21.03 -6.87 -0.09
C GLU A 266 -21.00 -8.33 0.38
N VAL A 267 -19.88 -8.84 0.87
CA VAL A 267 -19.75 -10.19 1.41
C VAL A 267 -20.60 -10.38 2.66
N GLN A 268 -20.64 -9.38 3.55
CA GLN A 268 -21.48 -9.44 4.75
C GLN A 268 -22.95 -9.50 4.40
N ARG A 269 -23.44 -8.68 3.46
CA ARG A 269 -24.81 -8.72 2.97
C ARG A 269 -25.16 -10.08 2.33
N GLU A 270 -24.23 -10.66 1.56
CA GLU A 270 -24.43 -11.99 0.97
C GLU A 270 -24.49 -13.07 2.04
N LEU A 271 -23.66 -12.99 3.08
CA LEU A 271 -23.66 -13.92 4.21
C LEU A 271 -24.99 -13.84 5.00
N GLU A 272 -25.48 -12.63 5.28
CA GLU A 272 -26.76 -12.41 5.92
C GLU A 272 -27.91 -13.01 5.10
N ARG A 273 -27.91 -12.80 3.79
CA ARG A 273 -28.89 -13.41 2.88
C ARG A 273 -28.83 -14.94 2.91
N LYS A 274 -27.64 -15.52 2.87
CA LYS A 274 -27.46 -16.99 2.96
C LYS A 274 -27.94 -17.53 4.30
N ASN A 275 -27.63 -16.85 5.40
CA ASN A 275 -28.08 -17.22 6.73
C ASN A 275 -29.62 -17.17 6.85
N TYR A 276 -30.24 -16.14 6.29
CA TYR A 276 -31.70 -16.04 6.24
C TYR A 276 -32.32 -17.21 5.47
N LEU A 277 -31.83 -17.53 4.27
CA LEU A 277 -32.28 -18.66 3.47
C LEU A 277 -32.09 -19.99 4.19
N LEU A 278 -31.00 -20.16 4.88
CA LEU A 278 -30.69 -21.37 5.66
C LEU A 278 -31.67 -21.56 6.82
N ARG A 279 -32.03 -20.47 7.53
CA ARG A 279 -33.04 -20.50 8.58
C ARG A 279 -34.42 -20.91 8.01
N MET A 280 -34.83 -20.27 6.93
CA MET A 280 -36.12 -20.60 6.24
C MET A 280 -36.17 -22.06 5.76
N THR A 281 -35.03 -22.56 5.26
CA THR A 281 -34.95 -23.96 4.82
C THR A 281 -35.01 -24.92 6.01
N LYS A 282 -34.32 -24.58 7.12
CA LYS A 282 -34.39 -25.37 8.35
C LYS A 282 -35.79 -25.44 8.92
N GLU A 283 -36.52 -24.33 8.98
CA GLU A 283 -37.91 -24.28 9.44
C GLU A 283 -38.81 -25.16 8.57
N LYS A 284 -38.70 -25.09 7.24
CA LYS A 284 -39.46 -25.97 6.32
C LYS A 284 -39.12 -27.44 6.51
N VAL A 285 -37.87 -27.79 6.78
CA VAL A 285 -37.48 -29.17 7.03
C VAL A 285 -38.05 -29.66 8.36
N GLU A 286 -38.03 -28.80 9.40
CA GLU A 286 -38.64 -29.12 10.69
C GLU A 286 -40.14 -29.31 10.59
N GLU A 287 -40.85 -28.45 9.87
CA GLU A 287 -42.28 -28.61 9.57
C GLU A 287 -42.57 -29.92 8.83
N ALA A 288 -41.82 -30.21 7.77
CA ALA A 288 -41.99 -31.46 7.02
C ALA A 288 -41.70 -32.70 7.90
N TYR A 289 -40.69 -32.60 8.78
CA TYR A 289 -40.41 -33.67 9.73
C TYR A 289 -41.54 -33.88 10.74
N MET A 290 -42.16 -32.82 11.23
CA MET A 290 -43.29 -32.91 12.16
C MET A 290 -44.51 -33.55 11.47
N VAL A 291 -44.82 -33.18 10.22
CA VAL A 291 -45.89 -33.79 9.44
C VAL A 291 -45.65 -35.29 9.23
N LEU A 292 -44.44 -35.67 8.81
CA LEU A 292 -44.07 -37.09 8.65
C LEU A 292 -44.18 -37.88 9.93
N ARG A 293 -43.81 -37.29 11.06
CA ARG A 293 -43.89 -37.91 12.40
C ARG A 293 -45.35 -38.14 12.79
N GLU A 294 -46.22 -37.18 12.47
CA GLU A 294 -47.66 -37.29 12.76
C GLU A 294 -48.35 -38.35 11.87
N GLU A 295 -48.04 -38.39 10.57
CA GLU A 295 -48.49 -39.45 9.68
C GLU A 295 -48.02 -40.85 10.15
N LYS A 296 -46.77 -40.99 10.49
CA LYS A 296 -46.21 -42.25 11.01
C LYS A 296 -46.92 -42.71 12.30
N TRP A 297 -47.23 -41.73 13.19
CA TRP A 297 -48.02 -42.00 14.39
C TRP A 297 -49.45 -42.50 14.07
N ASN A 298 -50.12 -41.83 13.12
CA ASN A 298 -51.47 -42.19 12.70
C ASN A 298 -51.53 -43.59 12.03
N ILE A 299 -50.54 -43.89 11.18
CA ILE A 299 -50.38 -45.23 10.57
C ILE A 299 -50.17 -46.30 11.64
N SER A 300 -49.29 -46.03 12.63
CA SER A 300 -49.03 -46.95 13.74
C SER A 300 -50.29 -47.23 14.60
N LYS A 301 -51.10 -46.18 14.84
CA LYS A 301 -52.35 -46.26 15.59
C LYS A 301 -53.41 -47.01 14.83
N ALA A 302 -53.56 -46.81 13.53
CA ALA A 302 -54.45 -47.54 12.66
C ALA A 302 -54.06 -49.02 12.52
N GLY A 303 -52.78 -49.32 12.43
CA GLY A 303 -52.27 -50.70 12.42
C GLY A 303 -52.57 -51.47 13.71
N LYS A 304 -52.40 -50.81 14.86
CA LYS A 304 -52.75 -51.41 16.16
C LYS A 304 -54.26 -51.65 16.28
N LYS A 305 -55.12 -50.72 15.80
CA LYS A 305 -56.56 -50.88 15.82
C LYS A 305 -57.02 -52.03 14.94
N LYS A 306 -56.43 -52.17 13.73
CA LYS A 306 -56.69 -53.29 12.82
C LYS A 306 -56.26 -54.64 13.44
N SER A 307 -55.17 -54.69 14.13
CA SER A 307 -54.66 -55.87 14.80
C SER A 307 -55.58 -56.28 15.97
N THR A 308 -56.03 -55.33 16.81
CA THR A 308 -56.98 -55.57 17.90
C THR A 308 -58.35 -56.03 17.41
N ASP A 309 -58.84 -55.37 16.36
CA ASP A 309 -60.16 -55.78 15.73
C ASP A 309 -60.09 -57.16 15.11
N LYS A 310 -58.96 -57.57 14.56
CA LYS A 310 -58.73 -58.92 14.05
C LYS A 310 -58.72 -59.97 15.16
N ILE A 311 -57.99 -59.71 16.22
CA ILE A 311 -57.91 -60.58 17.41
C ILE A 311 -59.27 -60.69 18.07
N PHE A 312 -60.02 -59.62 18.15
CA PHE A 312 -61.43 -59.64 18.69
C PHE A 312 -62.41 -60.45 17.84
N LYS A 313 -62.28 -60.33 16.53
CA LYS A 313 -63.09 -61.15 15.56
C LYS A 313 -62.67 -62.63 15.63
N ASP A 314 -61.40 -62.94 15.83
CA ASP A 314 -61.01 -64.35 15.91
C ASP A 314 -61.41 -65.00 17.26
N ILE A 315 -61.45 -64.23 18.36
CA ILE A 315 -61.96 -64.66 19.66
C ILE A 315 -63.51 -64.88 19.59
N LEU A 316 -64.27 -64.03 18.86
CA LEU A 316 -65.69 -64.15 18.70
C LEU A 316 -66.12 -65.35 17.77
N LYS A 317 -65.22 -65.78 16.89
CA LYS A 317 -65.42 -66.94 16.04
C LYS A 317 -65.11 -68.29 16.71
N ALA A 318 -64.40 -68.21 17.81
CA ALA A 318 -63.96 -69.40 18.59
C ALA A 318 -64.92 -69.74 19.75
N LYS A 319 -66.02 -68.98 19.90
CA LYS A 319 -67.16 -69.27 20.75
C LYS A 319 -68.31 -69.72 19.85
#